data_5a9695f029d93ac702ff0c2b748b063b
#
_entry.id   5a9695f029d93ac702ff0c2b748b063b
#
_cell.length_a   1.000
_cell.length_b   1.000
_cell.length_c   1.000
_cell.angle_alpha   90.00
_cell.angle_beta   90.00
_cell.angle_gamma   90.00
#
_symmetry.space_group_name_H-M   'P 1'
#
loop_
_entity.id
_entity.type
_entity.pdbx_description
1 polymer ?
#
loop_
_entity_poly.entity_id
_entity_poly.type
_entity_poly.pdbx_seq_one_letter_code
_entity_poly.pdbx_strand_id
1 'polypeptide(L)'
;MMKLHLFLAIAAAGIGAAPGSAQSVRSGIEAWQRGDHSAAVAAWRPLAGKGDADAAFNLGQAYRLGKGVPIDLARAQALFEQAARAGHAEAATVLGILLFQNGNRTAGLRWLKKGADGGDPRAMLLYGTALFNGDGVAPDPVRAYAFVSRASAQGLPAAGATLADLDATLSLDQRRKGVALAKSMVSPGKTPAPGSTPKPAEGPTPATSLKASGSWRIQLGAFTQRSGAEALFSKVSGRLAGRQAFYVPAGKVIRLQAGPFESRAAAQAACGRLAGQACFPVQAR
;
A
#
# COMPACT_ATOMS: atom_id res chain seq x y z
N MET A 1 36.52 -12.45 -79.83
CA MET A 1 35.21 -12.28 -79.18
C MET A 1 35.32 -12.70 -77.74
N MET A 2 35.52 -11.75 -76.85
CA MET A 2 35.79 -12.01 -75.42
C MET A 2 34.53 -11.60 -74.64
N LYS A 3 33.82 -12.56 -74.02
CA LYS A 3 32.62 -12.30 -73.23
C LYS A 3 33.04 -11.96 -71.78
N LEU A 4 32.80 -10.71 -71.40
CA LEU A 4 33.05 -10.19 -70.06
C LEU A 4 31.84 -10.57 -69.19
N HIS A 5 32.04 -11.44 -68.20
CA HIS A 5 31.02 -11.76 -67.19
C HIS A 5 31.17 -10.81 -66.00
N LEU A 6 30.21 -9.88 -65.88
CA LEU A 6 30.08 -8.96 -64.75
C LEU A 6 29.43 -9.69 -63.59
N PHE A 7 30.21 -10.01 -62.56
CA PHE A 7 29.69 -10.53 -61.28
C PHE A 7 29.16 -9.36 -60.47
N LEU A 8 27.84 -9.31 -60.33
CA LEU A 8 27.17 -8.36 -59.45
C LEU A 8 27.18 -8.94 -58.01
N ALA A 9 28.05 -8.46 -57.14
CA ALA A 9 28.05 -8.78 -55.72
C ALA A 9 26.92 -8.03 -55.02
N ILE A 10 25.86 -8.73 -54.68
CA ILE A 10 24.77 -8.20 -53.84
C ILE A 10 25.30 -8.22 -52.41
N ALA A 11 25.69 -7.08 -51.87
CA ALA A 11 25.94 -6.90 -50.46
C ALA A 11 24.59 -6.91 -49.71
N ALA A 12 24.30 -8.02 -49.08
CA ALA A 12 23.18 -8.09 -48.13
C ALA A 12 23.53 -7.24 -46.90
N ALA A 13 23.06 -6.01 -46.91
CA ALA A 13 23.05 -5.17 -45.68
C ALA A 13 22.07 -5.81 -44.72
N GLY A 14 22.57 -6.61 -43.78
CA GLY A 14 21.83 -7.08 -42.61
C GLY A 14 21.38 -5.87 -41.80
N ILE A 15 20.10 -5.54 -41.94
CA ILE A 15 19.43 -4.61 -41.03
C ILE A 15 19.35 -5.35 -39.70
N GLY A 16 20.38 -5.20 -38.88
CA GLY A 16 20.34 -5.54 -37.47
C GLY A 16 19.30 -4.65 -36.81
N ALA A 17 18.05 -5.12 -36.74
CA ALA A 17 17.07 -4.55 -35.82
C ALA A 17 17.66 -4.69 -34.43
N ALA A 18 18.24 -3.59 -33.92
CA ALA A 18 18.52 -3.49 -32.50
C ALA A 18 17.20 -3.82 -31.77
N PRO A 19 17.18 -4.79 -30.87
CA PRO A 19 16.01 -4.98 -30.02
C PRO A 19 15.89 -3.73 -29.18
N GLY A 20 15.01 -2.81 -29.56
CA GLY A 20 14.48 -1.82 -28.65
C GLY A 20 13.75 -2.59 -27.55
N SER A 21 14.52 -3.14 -26.61
CA SER A 21 13.97 -3.65 -25.37
C SER A 21 13.25 -2.47 -24.73
N ALA A 22 11.92 -2.47 -24.80
CA ALA A 22 11.09 -1.55 -24.08
C ALA A 22 11.41 -1.76 -22.60
N GLN A 23 12.39 -1.04 -22.09
CA GLN A 23 12.72 -0.99 -20.69
C GLN A 23 11.47 -0.45 -20.00
N SER A 24 10.73 -1.32 -19.36
CA SER A 24 9.53 -0.96 -18.62
C SER A 24 9.91 -0.64 -17.18
N VAL A 25 9.11 0.17 -16.51
CA VAL A 25 9.25 0.38 -15.05
C VAL A 25 9.28 -0.97 -14.33
N ARG A 26 8.48 -1.91 -14.81
CA ARG A 26 8.39 -3.26 -14.26
C ARG A 26 9.70 -4.03 -14.31
N SER A 27 10.45 -3.96 -15.41
CA SER A 27 11.76 -4.64 -15.51
C SER A 27 12.75 -4.10 -14.47
N GLY A 28 12.71 -2.81 -14.20
CA GLY A 28 13.48 -2.19 -13.12
C GLY A 28 13.04 -2.66 -11.73
N ILE A 29 11.74 -2.80 -11.48
CA ILE A 29 11.21 -3.35 -10.22
C ILE A 29 11.66 -4.80 -10.02
N GLU A 30 11.60 -5.62 -11.05
CA GLU A 30 12.05 -7.01 -11.01
C GLU A 30 13.56 -7.11 -10.75
N ALA A 31 14.38 -6.26 -11.37
CA ALA A 31 15.81 -6.17 -11.09
C ALA A 31 16.08 -5.75 -9.63
N TRP A 32 15.36 -4.75 -9.13
CA TRP A 32 15.45 -4.29 -7.74
C TRP A 32 15.13 -5.40 -6.74
N GLN A 33 14.08 -6.17 -6.98
CA GLN A 33 13.67 -7.29 -6.13
C GLN A 33 14.71 -8.42 -6.08
N ARG A 34 15.45 -8.63 -7.17
CA ARG A 34 16.58 -9.58 -7.22
C ARG A 34 17.86 -9.03 -6.59
N GLY A 35 17.87 -7.77 -6.14
CA GLY A 35 19.06 -7.12 -5.60
C GLY A 35 19.98 -6.50 -6.65
N ASP A 36 19.66 -6.59 -7.93
CA ASP A 36 20.39 -5.93 -9.02
C ASP A 36 19.96 -4.45 -9.15
N HIS A 37 20.43 -3.65 -8.19
CA HIS A 37 20.06 -2.26 -8.11
C HIS A 37 20.65 -1.43 -9.28
N SER A 38 21.78 -1.84 -9.83
CA SER A 38 22.40 -1.17 -10.98
C SER A 38 21.56 -1.33 -12.25
N ALA A 39 21.06 -2.55 -12.52
CA ALA A 39 20.15 -2.81 -13.63
C ALA A 39 18.81 -2.08 -13.43
N ALA A 40 18.29 -2.02 -12.21
CA ALA A 40 17.06 -1.28 -11.89
C ALA A 40 17.21 0.21 -12.22
N VAL A 41 18.30 0.85 -11.77
CA VAL A 41 18.61 2.26 -12.07
C VAL A 41 18.76 2.49 -13.57
N ALA A 42 19.47 1.59 -14.28
CA ALA A 42 19.63 1.67 -15.73
C ALA A 42 18.28 1.63 -16.48
N ALA A 43 17.34 0.81 -16.00
CA ALA A 43 15.99 0.71 -16.55
C ALA A 43 15.14 1.97 -16.28
N TRP A 44 15.18 2.52 -15.07
CA TRP A 44 14.34 3.67 -14.70
C TRP A 44 14.83 5.01 -15.23
N ARG A 45 16.15 5.20 -15.36
CA ARG A 45 16.75 6.50 -15.77
C ARG A 45 16.19 7.05 -17.08
N PRO A 46 16.13 6.30 -18.20
CA PRO A 46 15.59 6.81 -19.46
C PRO A 46 14.08 7.09 -19.38
N LEU A 47 13.34 6.33 -18.58
CA LEU A 47 11.90 6.50 -18.39
C LEU A 47 11.59 7.75 -17.56
N ALA A 48 12.30 7.94 -16.45
CA ALA A 48 12.22 9.15 -15.65
C ALA A 48 12.56 10.41 -16.47
N GLY A 49 13.58 10.33 -17.33
CA GLY A 49 13.92 11.41 -18.25
C GLY A 49 12.83 11.75 -19.28
N LYS A 50 11.94 10.80 -19.58
CA LYS A 50 10.74 11.00 -20.42
C LYS A 50 9.50 11.44 -19.63
N GLY A 51 9.62 11.65 -18.32
CA GLY A 51 8.53 12.12 -17.47
C GLY A 51 7.67 11.00 -16.84
N ASP A 52 8.08 9.73 -16.97
CA ASP A 52 7.38 8.63 -16.30
C ASP A 52 7.46 8.78 -14.77
N ALA A 53 6.30 8.88 -14.13
CA ALA A 53 6.20 9.19 -12.72
C ALA A 53 6.69 8.05 -11.82
N ASP A 54 6.38 6.82 -12.19
CA ASP A 54 6.76 5.63 -11.42
C ASP A 54 8.28 5.40 -11.52
N ALA A 55 8.85 5.59 -12.71
CA ALA A 55 10.29 5.52 -12.91
C ALA A 55 11.02 6.62 -12.13
N ALA A 56 10.52 7.86 -12.16
CA ALA A 56 11.09 8.97 -11.40
C ALA A 56 11.04 8.70 -9.90
N PHE A 57 9.91 8.19 -9.37
CA PHE A 57 9.80 7.81 -7.97
C PHE A 57 10.81 6.73 -7.59
N ASN A 58 10.88 5.64 -8.34
CA ASN A 58 11.78 4.51 -8.06
C ASN A 58 13.25 4.93 -8.16
N LEU A 59 13.61 5.73 -9.15
CA LEU A 59 14.97 6.29 -9.30
C LEU A 59 15.31 7.24 -8.14
N GLY A 60 14.35 8.04 -7.68
CA GLY A 60 14.48 8.88 -6.48
C GLY A 60 14.76 8.06 -5.22
N GLN A 61 14.08 6.92 -5.06
CA GLN A 61 14.36 5.99 -3.97
C GLN A 61 15.77 5.40 -4.06
N ALA A 62 16.24 5.05 -5.26
CA ALA A 62 17.59 4.56 -5.47
C ALA A 62 18.65 5.57 -5.01
N TYR A 63 18.52 6.84 -5.39
CA TYR A 63 19.41 7.92 -4.94
C TYR A 63 19.30 8.18 -3.42
N ARG A 64 18.11 8.13 -2.85
CA ARG A 64 17.91 8.31 -1.41
C ARG A 64 18.57 7.22 -0.57
N LEU A 65 18.56 5.98 -1.07
CA LEU A 65 19.07 4.80 -0.37
C LEU A 65 20.53 4.47 -0.73
N GLY A 66 21.11 5.10 -1.76
CA GLY A 66 22.45 4.75 -2.25
C GLY A 66 22.53 3.36 -2.88
N LYS A 67 21.44 2.88 -3.48
CA LYS A 67 21.36 1.56 -4.08
C LYS A 67 21.47 1.62 -5.61
N GLY A 68 22.52 1.04 -6.17
CA GLY A 68 22.84 1.11 -7.60
C GLY A 68 23.39 2.46 -8.06
N VAL A 69 23.38 3.48 -7.20
CA VAL A 69 23.95 4.82 -7.37
C VAL A 69 24.45 5.33 -6.02
N PRO A 70 25.41 6.26 -5.96
CA PRO A 70 25.76 6.97 -4.72
C PRO A 70 24.55 7.72 -4.14
N ILE A 71 24.53 7.88 -2.81
CA ILE A 71 23.51 8.69 -2.13
C ILE A 71 23.56 10.13 -2.67
N ASP A 72 22.41 10.63 -3.12
CA ASP A 72 22.24 12.02 -3.57
C ASP A 72 20.81 12.48 -3.19
N LEU A 73 20.71 13.10 -2.02
CA LEU A 73 19.40 13.53 -1.49
C LEU A 73 18.78 14.68 -2.30
N ALA A 74 19.61 15.53 -2.91
CA ALA A 74 19.14 16.63 -3.75
C ALA A 74 18.51 16.08 -5.03
N ARG A 75 19.18 15.14 -5.69
CA ARG A 75 18.65 14.44 -6.87
C ARG A 75 17.42 13.61 -6.54
N ALA A 76 17.41 12.92 -5.41
CA ALA A 76 16.24 12.18 -4.92
C ALA A 76 15.03 13.12 -4.75
N GLN A 77 15.22 14.29 -4.11
CA GLN A 77 14.15 15.27 -3.94
C GLN A 77 13.62 15.79 -5.28
N ALA A 78 14.49 16.12 -6.23
CA ALA A 78 14.10 16.59 -7.57
C ALA A 78 13.26 15.53 -8.31
N LEU A 79 13.65 14.25 -8.21
CA LEU A 79 12.92 13.13 -8.80
C LEU A 79 11.57 12.87 -8.12
N PHE A 80 11.49 12.98 -6.80
CA PHE A 80 10.22 12.92 -6.10
C PHE A 80 9.30 14.09 -6.46
N GLU A 81 9.86 15.30 -6.65
CA GLU A 81 9.07 16.44 -7.10
C GLU A 81 8.54 16.24 -8.52
N GLN A 82 9.36 15.73 -9.44
CA GLN A 82 8.94 15.37 -10.79
C GLN A 82 7.79 14.35 -10.76
N ALA A 83 7.93 13.26 -10.04
CA ALA A 83 6.91 12.23 -9.90
C ALA A 83 5.62 12.78 -9.26
N ALA A 84 5.74 13.57 -8.19
CA ALA A 84 4.62 14.18 -7.51
C ALA A 84 3.85 15.18 -8.39
N ARG A 85 4.54 15.96 -9.21
CA ARG A 85 3.92 16.87 -10.21
C ARG A 85 3.13 16.08 -11.26
N ALA A 86 3.66 14.92 -11.67
CA ALA A 86 2.99 14.00 -12.59
C ALA A 86 1.85 13.18 -11.95
N GLY A 87 1.54 13.39 -10.66
CA GLY A 87 0.39 12.80 -9.99
C GLY A 87 0.68 11.56 -9.16
N HIS A 88 1.95 11.16 -9.00
CA HIS A 88 2.32 10.02 -8.15
C HIS A 88 2.12 10.37 -6.67
N ALA A 89 1.07 9.80 -6.05
CA ALA A 89 0.64 10.14 -4.69
C ALA A 89 1.71 9.82 -3.63
N GLU A 90 2.37 8.68 -3.75
CA GLU A 90 3.43 8.30 -2.82
C GLU A 90 4.65 9.23 -2.91
N ALA A 91 5.01 9.69 -4.11
CA ALA A 91 6.08 10.68 -4.28
C ALA A 91 5.71 12.02 -3.63
N ALA A 92 4.47 12.46 -3.77
CA ALA A 92 3.97 13.65 -3.08
C ALA A 92 4.07 13.50 -1.56
N THR A 93 3.74 12.32 -1.03
CA THR A 93 3.85 12.01 0.40
C THR A 93 5.30 12.07 0.87
N VAL A 94 6.21 11.40 0.18
CA VAL A 94 7.65 11.39 0.53
C VAL A 94 8.23 12.79 0.47
N LEU A 95 7.94 13.55 -0.59
CA LEU A 95 8.38 14.93 -0.75
C LEU A 95 7.81 15.83 0.36
N GLY A 96 6.53 15.65 0.69
CA GLY A 96 5.87 16.38 1.77
C GLY A 96 6.54 16.15 3.12
N ILE A 97 6.88 14.90 3.44
CA ILE A 97 7.59 14.54 4.68
C ILE A 97 8.99 15.17 4.68
N LEU A 98 9.75 15.06 3.60
CA LEU A 98 11.10 15.62 3.50
C LEU A 98 11.10 17.14 3.70
N LEU A 99 10.19 17.84 3.04
CA LEU A 99 10.07 19.29 3.19
C LEU A 99 9.64 19.70 4.60
N PHE A 100 8.75 18.93 5.22
CA PHE A 100 8.31 19.18 6.58
C PHE A 100 9.46 19.00 7.60
N GLN A 101 10.25 17.93 7.44
CA GLN A 101 11.43 17.66 8.27
C GLN A 101 12.53 18.72 8.09
N ASN A 102 12.68 19.25 6.87
CA ASN A 102 13.63 20.31 6.56
C ASN A 102 13.13 21.72 6.97
N GLY A 103 12.06 21.82 7.75
CA GLY A 103 11.51 23.08 8.26
C GLY A 103 10.58 23.82 7.28
N ASN A 104 10.46 23.37 6.04
CA ASN A 104 9.54 23.98 5.07
C ASN A 104 8.11 23.41 5.21
N ARG A 105 7.51 23.67 6.38
CA ARG A 105 6.21 23.09 6.77
C ARG A 105 5.10 23.40 5.78
N THR A 106 5.01 24.65 5.32
CA THR A 106 3.95 25.08 4.41
C THR A 106 4.02 24.35 3.07
N ALA A 107 5.21 24.22 2.49
CA ALA A 107 5.37 23.45 1.26
C ALA A 107 5.14 21.94 1.52
N GLY A 108 5.63 21.42 2.64
CA GLY A 108 5.42 20.03 3.05
C GLY A 108 3.95 19.67 3.13
N LEU A 109 3.14 20.51 3.80
CA LEU A 109 1.69 20.31 3.93
C LEU A 109 0.93 20.38 2.60
N ARG A 110 1.36 21.24 1.66
CA ARG A 110 0.78 21.26 0.31
C ARG A 110 0.99 19.94 -0.42
N TRP A 111 2.18 19.36 -0.31
CA TRP A 111 2.49 18.07 -0.91
C TRP A 111 1.81 16.91 -0.17
N LEU A 112 1.75 16.93 1.17
CA LEU A 112 0.98 15.97 1.95
C LEU A 112 -0.51 16.00 1.59
N LYS A 113 -1.08 17.21 1.40
CA LYS A 113 -2.47 17.34 0.89
C LYS A 113 -2.62 16.65 -0.47
N LYS A 114 -1.69 16.88 -1.41
CA LYS A 114 -1.73 16.26 -2.74
C LYS A 114 -1.62 14.73 -2.64
N GLY A 115 -0.75 14.21 -1.78
CA GLY A 115 -0.64 12.77 -1.51
C GLY A 115 -1.92 12.19 -0.91
N ALA A 116 -2.53 12.90 0.05
CA ALA A 116 -3.79 12.50 0.69
C ALA A 116 -4.97 12.50 -0.30
N ASP A 117 -5.08 13.53 -1.14
CA ASP A 117 -6.08 13.60 -2.21
C ASP A 117 -5.86 12.49 -3.26
N GLY A 118 -4.59 12.10 -3.49
CA GLY A 118 -4.20 10.98 -4.35
C GLY A 118 -4.40 9.59 -3.74
N GLY A 119 -4.78 9.51 -2.48
CA GLY A 119 -5.14 8.25 -1.82
C GLY A 119 -4.05 7.61 -0.97
N ASP A 120 -2.87 8.21 -0.79
CA ASP A 120 -1.81 7.66 0.08
C ASP A 120 -2.25 7.71 1.56
N PRO A 121 -2.35 6.56 2.26
CA PRO A 121 -2.84 6.53 3.63
C PRO A 121 -1.90 7.23 4.64
N ARG A 122 -0.59 7.28 4.36
CA ARG A 122 0.37 8.00 5.23
C ARG A 122 0.16 9.50 5.12
N ALA A 123 -0.04 10.00 3.88
CA ALA A 123 -0.36 11.40 3.67
C ALA A 123 -1.71 11.78 4.28
N MET A 124 -2.70 10.92 4.17
CA MET A 124 -4.01 11.12 4.81
C MET A 124 -3.89 11.23 6.33
N LEU A 125 -3.11 10.37 6.96
CA LEU A 125 -2.86 10.45 8.41
C LEU A 125 -2.15 11.75 8.78
N LEU A 126 -1.03 12.06 8.11
CA LEU A 126 -0.22 13.24 8.44
C LEU A 126 -0.97 14.56 8.20
N TYR A 127 -1.63 14.67 7.05
CA TYR A 127 -2.40 15.88 6.73
C TYR A 127 -3.67 15.99 7.59
N GLY A 128 -4.33 14.86 7.88
CA GLY A 128 -5.46 14.80 8.80
C GLY A 128 -5.08 15.24 10.21
N THR A 129 -3.94 14.81 10.73
CA THR A 129 -3.41 15.24 12.04
C THR A 129 -3.10 16.74 12.03
N ALA A 130 -2.48 17.25 10.96
CA ALA A 130 -2.22 18.69 10.81
C ALA A 130 -3.51 19.52 10.80
N LEU A 131 -4.57 19.05 10.13
CA LEU A 131 -5.90 19.67 10.13
C LEU A 131 -6.56 19.64 11.52
N PHE A 132 -6.35 18.60 12.31
CA PHE A 132 -6.90 18.51 13.64
C PHE A 132 -6.22 19.49 14.59
N ASN A 133 -4.88 19.52 14.57
CA ASN A 133 -4.07 20.37 15.46
C ASN A 133 -4.01 21.84 15.03
N GLY A 134 -4.26 22.14 13.75
CA GLY A 134 -4.00 23.47 13.19
C GLY A 134 -2.52 23.70 12.86
N ASP A 135 -1.73 22.65 12.64
CA ASP A 135 -0.30 22.71 12.40
C ASP A 135 0.02 23.22 10.98
N GLY A 136 0.14 24.54 10.82
CA GLY A 136 0.45 25.18 9.54
C GLY A 136 -0.71 25.20 8.52
N VAL A 137 -1.89 24.78 8.91
CA VAL A 137 -3.16 24.85 8.18
C VAL A 137 -4.28 25.28 9.14
N ALA A 138 -5.34 25.87 8.61
CA ALA A 138 -6.51 26.18 9.43
C ALA A 138 -7.13 24.87 9.98
N PRO A 139 -7.49 24.81 11.26
CA PRO A 139 -8.12 23.63 11.86
C PRO A 139 -9.43 23.28 11.13
N ASP A 140 -9.55 22.00 10.79
CA ASP A 140 -10.77 21.42 10.19
C ASP A 140 -10.98 20.00 10.75
N PRO A 141 -11.63 19.87 11.89
CA PRO A 141 -11.81 18.58 12.54
C PRO A 141 -12.67 17.59 11.73
N VAL A 142 -13.58 18.08 10.88
CA VAL A 142 -14.41 17.23 10.02
C VAL A 142 -13.57 16.62 8.91
N ARG A 143 -12.72 17.40 8.24
CA ARG A 143 -11.79 16.89 7.22
C ARG A 143 -10.69 16.03 7.84
N ALA A 144 -10.21 16.40 9.03
CA ALA A 144 -9.26 15.57 9.78
C ALA A 144 -9.81 14.16 10.00
N TYR A 145 -11.04 14.08 10.52
CA TYR A 145 -11.72 12.82 10.73
C TYR A 145 -11.90 12.04 9.41
N ALA A 146 -12.29 12.71 8.33
CA ALA A 146 -12.47 12.08 7.02
C ALA A 146 -11.16 11.45 6.50
N PHE A 147 -10.03 12.17 6.55
CA PHE A 147 -8.75 11.64 6.10
C PHE A 147 -8.24 10.51 6.98
N VAL A 148 -8.28 10.68 8.32
CA VAL A 148 -7.77 9.67 9.26
C VAL A 148 -8.61 8.38 9.19
N SER A 149 -9.95 8.49 9.11
CA SER A 149 -10.82 7.30 8.95
C SER A 149 -10.55 6.55 7.64
N ARG A 150 -10.26 7.25 6.53
CA ARG A 150 -9.86 6.61 5.28
C ARG A 150 -8.51 5.92 5.37
N ALA A 151 -7.52 6.55 6.01
CA ALA A 151 -6.22 5.94 6.25
C ALA A 151 -6.33 4.68 7.11
N SER A 152 -7.16 4.71 8.14
CA SER A 152 -7.48 3.55 8.99
C SER A 152 -8.17 2.44 8.21
N ALA A 153 -9.15 2.78 7.38
CA ALA A 153 -9.87 1.81 6.52
C ALA A 153 -8.95 1.13 5.49
N GLN A 154 -7.88 1.80 5.06
CA GLN A 154 -6.83 1.22 4.21
C GLN A 154 -5.82 0.34 4.98
N GLY A 155 -6.01 0.17 6.28
CA GLY A 155 -5.20 -0.72 7.11
C GLY A 155 -3.91 -0.11 7.62
N LEU A 156 -3.75 1.22 7.65
CA LEU A 156 -2.61 1.88 8.28
C LEU A 156 -2.76 1.81 9.81
N PRO A 157 -1.91 1.06 10.56
CA PRO A 157 -2.12 0.84 11.99
C PRO A 157 -2.09 2.13 12.82
N ALA A 158 -1.18 3.06 12.49
CA ALA A 158 -1.08 4.35 13.17
C ALA A 158 -2.35 5.20 13.02
N ALA A 159 -3.06 5.08 11.89
CA ALA A 159 -4.32 5.81 11.68
C ALA A 159 -5.45 5.28 12.57
N GLY A 160 -5.43 3.99 12.92
CA GLY A 160 -6.41 3.42 13.86
C GLY A 160 -6.31 4.01 15.25
N ALA A 161 -5.08 4.21 15.77
CA ALA A 161 -4.86 4.87 17.06
C ALA A 161 -5.32 6.33 17.02
N THR A 162 -4.88 7.09 16.01
CA THR A 162 -5.32 8.49 15.84
C THR A 162 -6.81 8.63 15.68
N LEU A 163 -7.48 7.69 15.00
CA LEU A 163 -8.95 7.72 14.85
C LEU A 163 -9.64 7.52 16.20
N ALA A 164 -9.12 6.66 17.07
CA ALA A 164 -9.66 6.48 18.41
C ALA A 164 -9.55 7.77 19.26
N ASP A 165 -8.42 8.51 19.14
CA ASP A 165 -8.25 9.80 19.79
C ASP A 165 -9.25 10.85 19.27
N LEU A 166 -9.48 10.86 17.96
CA LEU A 166 -10.50 11.73 17.33
C LEU A 166 -11.92 11.34 17.77
N ASP A 167 -12.20 10.06 17.90
CA ASP A 167 -13.50 9.57 18.39
C ASP A 167 -13.78 10.01 19.83
N ALA A 168 -12.76 10.08 20.68
CA ALA A 168 -12.87 10.54 22.05
C ALA A 168 -13.02 12.08 22.15
N THR A 169 -12.49 12.82 21.18
CA THR A 169 -12.38 14.30 21.26
C THR A 169 -13.51 15.00 20.49
N LEU A 170 -13.91 14.47 19.34
CA LEU A 170 -14.87 15.13 18.45
C LEU A 170 -16.32 14.84 18.82
N SER A 171 -17.18 15.85 18.64
CA SER A 171 -18.63 15.68 18.80
C SER A 171 -19.20 14.65 17.81
N LEU A 172 -20.33 14.04 18.14
CA LEU A 172 -21.01 13.07 17.27
C LEU A 172 -21.36 13.69 15.91
N ASP A 173 -21.73 14.97 15.86
CA ASP A 173 -22.04 15.68 14.62
C ASP A 173 -20.82 15.83 13.73
N GLN A 174 -19.66 16.24 14.29
CA GLN A 174 -18.41 16.34 13.54
C GLN A 174 -17.97 14.98 12.98
N ARG A 175 -18.08 13.92 13.76
CA ARG A 175 -17.77 12.54 13.32
C ARG A 175 -18.69 12.06 12.20
N ARG A 176 -20.00 12.31 12.32
CA ARG A 176 -20.97 11.98 11.25
C ARG A 176 -20.65 12.72 9.95
N LYS A 177 -20.38 14.02 10.02
CA LYS A 177 -19.95 14.82 8.86
C LYS A 177 -18.64 14.30 8.27
N GLY A 178 -17.68 13.95 9.11
CA GLY A 178 -16.41 13.38 8.70
C GLY A 178 -16.57 12.03 7.97
N VAL A 179 -17.43 11.14 8.48
CA VAL A 179 -17.75 9.87 7.80
C VAL A 179 -18.44 10.11 6.44
N ALA A 180 -19.38 11.05 6.38
CA ALA A 180 -20.05 11.41 5.12
C ALA A 180 -19.05 11.95 4.10
N LEU A 181 -18.15 12.84 4.54
CA LEU A 181 -17.07 13.37 3.70
C LEU A 181 -16.09 12.28 3.25
N ALA A 182 -15.68 11.37 4.14
CA ALA A 182 -14.81 10.25 3.79
C ALA A 182 -15.39 9.38 2.67
N LYS A 183 -16.71 9.13 2.71
CA LYS A 183 -17.42 8.39 1.65
C LYS A 183 -17.42 9.14 0.33
N SER A 184 -17.63 10.46 0.34
CA SER A 184 -17.64 11.28 -0.89
C SER A 184 -16.26 11.43 -1.53
N MET A 185 -15.18 11.30 -0.75
CA MET A 185 -13.79 11.29 -1.23
C MET A 185 -13.41 10.01 -1.98
N VAL A 186 -14.19 8.94 -1.85
CA VAL A 186 -14.02 7.72 -2.65
C VAL A 186 -14.69 7.97 -4.00
N SER A 187 -14.00 8.65 -4.92
CA SER A 187 -14.51 8.81 -6.29
C SER A 187 -14.57 7.45 -6.97
N PRO A 188 -15.70 7.05 -7.58
CA PRO A 188 -15.74 5.94 -8.50
C PRO A 188 -14.94 6.35 -9.76
N GLY A 189 -13.68 5.90 -9.88
CA GLY A 189 -12.95 6.11 -11.13
C GLY A 189 -11.47 6.48 -11.08
N LYS A 190 -10.78 6.45 -9.95
CA LYS A 190 -9.32 6.39 -9.95
C LYS A 190 -8.86 5.00 -9.51
N THR A 191 -8.73 4.13 -10.49
CA THR A 191 -7.94 2.90 -10.39
C THR A 191 -6.55 3.27 -9.87
N PRO A 192 -5.99 2.57 -8.87
CA PRO A 192 -4.58 2.72 -8.51
C PRO A 192 -3.74 2.49 -9.75
N ALA A 193 -2.69 3.31 -9.94
CA ALA A 193 -1.75 3.13 -11.03
C ALA A 193 -1.24 1.68 -11.05
N PRO A 194 -1.05 1.06 -12.23
CA PRO A 194 -0.74 -0.36 -12.35
C PRO A 194 0.70 -0.61 -11.89
N GLY A 195 0.83 -0.98 -10.65
CA GLY A 195 2.11 -1.28 -9.97
C GLY A 195 1.91 -2.15 -8.74
N SER A 196 0.69 -2.33 -8.27
CA SER A 196 0.33 -3.25 -7.19
C SER A 196 -1.03 -3.88 -7.45
N THR A 197 -1.15 -4.66 -8.53
CA THR A 197 -2.32 -5.50 -8.74
C THR A 197 -2.18 -6.80 -7.95
N PRO A 198 -3.04 -7.05 -6.97
CA PRO A 198 -3.48 -8.39 -6.72
C PRO A 198 -4.38 -8.80 -7.91
N LYS A 199 -4.07 -9.92 -8.53
CA LYS A 199 -4.85 -10.56 -9.60
C LYS A 199 -6.34 -10.60 -9.23
N PRO A 200 -7.27 -10.24 -10.14
CA PRO A 200 -8.70 -10.34 -9.88
C PRO A 200 -9.08 -11.79 -9.59
N ALA A 201 -9.79 -12.01 -8.51
CA ALA A 201 -10.46 -13.27 -8.25
C ALA A 201 -11.62 -13.40 -9.23
N GLU A 202 -11.61 -14.46 -10.01
CA GLU A 202 -12.72 -14.92 -10.84
C GLU A 202 -13.94 -15.22 -9.96
N GLY A 203 -15.12 -14.91 -10.48
CA GLY A 203 -16.40 -15.02 -9.79
C GLY A 203 -16.80 -16.44 -9.39
N PRO A 204 -17.89 -16.59 -8.63
CA PRO A 204 -18.18 -17.80 -7.89
C PRO A 204 -18.72 -18.91 -8.77
N THR A 205 -18.02 -20.03 -8.81
CA THR A 205 -18.56 -21.33 -9.19
C THR A 205 -18.92 -22.14 -7.92
N PRO A 206 -19.89 -23.07 -7.97
CA PRO A 206 -20.57 -23.56 -6.78
C PRO A 206 -19.75 -24.58 -5.96
N ALA A 207 -20.14 -24.66 -4.70
CA ALA A 207 -19.54 -25.39 -3.62
C ALA A 207 -19.09 -26.83 -3.97
N THR A 208 -17.80 -27.06 -3.79
CA THR A 208 -17.25 -28.38 -3.51
C THR A 208 -16.43 -28.26 -2.23
N SER A 209 -16.69 -29.18 -1.31
CA SER A 209 -16.04 -29.31 -0.01
C SER A 209 -14.52 -29.23 -0.12
N LEU A 210 -13.92 -28.07 0.23
CA LEU A 210 -12.47 -27.84 0.21
C LEU A 210 -11.92 -27.93 1.63
N LYS A 211 -10.94 -28.79 1.83
CA LYS A 211 -10.06 -28.78 3.00
C LYS A 211 -9.49 -27.35 3.12
N ALA A 212 -9.84 -26.66 4.20
CA ALA A 212 -9.44 -25.29 4.45
C ALA A 212 -7.93 -25.21 4.63
N SER A 213 -7.23 -24.73 3.60
CA SER A 213 -5.81 -24.37 3.65
C SER A 213 -5.68 -22.85 3.70
N GLY A 214 -4.84 -22.35 4.62
CA GLY A 214 -4.58 -20.91 4.73
C GLY A 214 -3.62 -20.61 5.88
N SER A 215 -2.83 -19.57 5.71
CA SER A 215 -1.82 -19.12 6.69
C SER A 215 -2.34 -18.06 7.66
N TRP A 216 -3.63 -17.74 7.63
CA TRP A 216 -4.22 -16.72 8.49
C TRP A 216 -5.18 -17.34 9.50
N ARG A 217 -5.19 -16.75 10.70
CA ARG A 217 -6.14 -17.04 11.78
C ARG A 217 -6.71 -15.73 12.32
N ILE A 218 -7.78 -15.82 13.09
CA ILE A 218 -8.25 -14.70 13.93
C ILE A 218 -7.90 -15.00 15.37
N GLN A 219 -7.42 -14.02 16.12
CA GLN A 219 -7.24 -14.13 17.57
C GLN A 219 -8.47 -13.56 18.26
N LEU A 220 -9.05 -14.35 19.15
CA LEU A 220 -10.31 -14.07 19.84
C LEU A 220 -10.12 -13.66 21.30
N GLY A 221 -8.92 -13.89 21.84
CA GLY A 221 -8.59 -13.54 23.22
C GLY A 221 -7.36 -14.26 23.74
N ALA A 222 -6.98 -13.92 24.97
CA ALA A 222 -5.94 -14.59 25.74
C ALA A 222 -6.51 -14.93 27.13
N PHE A 223 -6.27 -16.17 27.59
CA PHE A 223 -6.90 -16.74 28.78
C PHE A 223 -5.83 -17.37 29.67
N THR A 224 -6.00 -17.27 30.96
CA THR A 224 -5.12 -17.96 31.92
C THR A 224 -5.45 -19.45 32.04
N GLN A 225 -6.68 -19.84 31.68
CA GLN A 225 -7.13 -21.21 31.69
C GLN A 225 -7.73 -21.62 30.35
N ARG A 226 -7.48 -22.85 29.92
CA ARG A 226 -7.97 -23.41 28.66
C ARG A 226 -9.50 -23.47 28.59
N SER A 227 -10.16 -23.79 29.71
CA SER A 227 -11.62 -23.87 29.81
C SER A 227 -12.31 -22.54 29.43
N GLY A 228 -11.72 -21.39 29.80
CA GLY A 228 -12.24 -20.08 29.41
C GLY A 228 -12.14 -19.83 27.89
N ALA A 229 -11.06 -20.29 27.27
CA ALA A 229 -10.88 -20.21 25.81
C ALA A 229 -11.88 -21.13 25.08
N GLU A 230 -12.13 -22.36 25.60
CA GLU A 230 -13.06 -23.31 25.02
C GLU A 230 -14.51 -22.80 25.14
N ALA A 231 -14.87 -22.21 26.25
CA ALA A 231 -16.21 -21.62 26.47
C ALA A 231 -16.46 -20.46 25.50
N LEU A 232 -15.46 -19.58 25.27
CA LEU A 232 -15.59 -18.52 24.25
C LEU A 232 -15.72 -19.11 22.85
N PHE A 233 -14.88 -20.10 22.49
CA PHE A 233 -14.95 -20.69 21.14
C PHE A 233 -16.31 -21.35 20.89
N SER A 234 -16.86 -22.12 21.86
CA SER A 234 -18.18 -22.72 21.76
C SER A 234 -19.26 -21.66 21.45
N LYS A 235 -19.19 -20.50 22.14
CA LYS A 235 -20.16 -19.41 21.98
C LYS A 235 -20.09 -18.75 20.57
N VAL A 236 -18.92 -18.70 19.94
CA VAL A 236 -18.72 -18.00 18.66
C VAL A 236 -18.60 -18.94 17.45
N SER A 237 -18.40 -20.24 17.65
CA SER A 237 -18.14 -21.23 16.60
C SER A 237 -19.20 -21.27 15.51
N GLY A 238 -20.48 -21.10 15.85
CA GLY A 238 -21.60 -21.06 14.91
C GLY A 238 -21.50 -19.90 13.88
N ARG A 239 -20.77 -18.82 14.22
CA ARG A 239 -20.53 -17.66 13.33
C ARG A 239 -19.24 -17.79 12.52
N LEU A 240 -18.46 -18.85 12.74
CA LEU A 240 -17.14 -19.06 12.14
C LEU A 240 -17.12 -20.08 10.99
N ALA A 241 -18.29 -20.48 10.49
CA ALA A 241 -18.44 -21.33 9.32
C ALA A 241 -17.52 -22.58 9.33
N GLY A 242 -17.54 -23.35 10.44
CA GLY A 242 -16.77 -24.59 10.58
C GLY A 242 -15.26 -24.44 10.77
N ARG A 243 -14.77 -23.23 11.11
CA ARG A 243 -13.35 -23.01 11.43
C ARG A 243 -12.98 -23.68 12.75
N GLN A 244 -11.72 -24.14 12.85
CA GLN A 244 -11.20 -24.84 14.01
C GLN A 244 -10.62 -23.87 15.03
N ALA A 245 -10.66 -24.26 16.32
CA ALA A 245 -9.94 -23.54 17.37
C ALA A 245 -8.47 -23.97 17.45
N PHE A 246 -7.59 -22.99 17.69
CA PHE A 246 -6.17 -23.21 17.98
C PHE A 246 -5.88 -22.56 19.34
N TYR A 247 -5.36 -23.35 20.26
CA TYR A 247 -4.97 -22.92 21.61
C TYR A 247 -3.45 -22.75 21.64
N VAL A 248 -2.97 -21.54 21.43
CA VAL A 248 -1.53 -21.24 21.27
C VAL A 248 -0.95 -20.76 22.61
N PRO A 249 -0.02 -21.51 23.23
CA PRO A 249 0.64 -21.07 24.46
C PRO A 249 1.44 -19.77 24.24
N ALA A 250 1.34 -18.84 25.18
CA ALA A 250 2.06 -17.57 25.16
C ALA A 250 2.43 -17.14 26.59
N GLY A 251 3.49 -17.70 27.12
CA GLY A 251 3.90 -17.48 28.51
C GLY A 251 2.87 -18.05 29.49
N LYS A 252 2.30 -17.20 30.37
CA LYS A 252 1.30 -17.58 31.38
C LYS A 252 -0.14 -17.60 30.84
N VAL A 253 -0.35 -17.35 29.55
CA VAL A 253 -1.68 -17.31 28.94
C VAL A 253 -1.76 -18.20 27.69
N ILE A 254 -2.98 -18.60 27.36
CA ILE A 254 -3.32 -19.35 26.15
C ILE A 254 -4.06 -18.39 25.22
N ARG A 255 -3.54 -18.15 24.02
CA ARG A 255 -4.23 -17.38 23.00
C ARG A 255 -5.22 -18.27 22.26
N LEU A 256 -6.48 -17.89 22.25
CA LEU A 256 -7.49 -18.55 21.43
C LEU A 256 -7.44 -17.95 20.03
N GLN A 257 -7.18 -18.78 19.04
CA GLN A 257 -7.24 -18.43 17.63
C GLN A 257 -8.24 -19.33 16.91
N ALA A 258 -8.84 -18.85 15.82
CA ALA A 258 -9.71 -19.64 14.96
C ALA A 258 -9.27 -19.50 13.49
N GLY A 259 -9.40 -20.56 12.72
CA GLY A 259 -8.98 -20.59 11.31
C GLY A 259 -9.02 -22.02 10.75
N PRO A 260 -8.30 -22.25 9.63
CA PRO A 260 -7.50 -21.31 8.86
C PRO A 260 -8.33 -20.42 7.93
N PHE A 261 -7.76 -19.27 7.51
CA PHE A 261 -8.30 -18.40 6.47
C PHE A 261 -7.27 -18.22 5.36
N GLU A 262 -7.73 -18.13 4.14
CA GLU A 262 -6.87 -18.04 2.95
C GLU A 262 -6.12 -16.70 2.85
N SER A 263 -6.68 -15.63 3.42
CA SER A 263 -6.10 -14.30 3.38
C SER A 263 -6.42 -13.52 4.67
N ARG A 264 -5.64 -12.44 4.89
CA ARG A 264 -5.91 -11.48 5.96
C ARG A 264 -7.29 -10.83 5.82
N ALA A 265 -7.71 -10.54 4.59
CA ALA A 265 -9.03 -9.96 4.30
C ALA A 265 -10.16 -10.91 4.70
N ALA A 266 -10.03 -12.22 4.40
CA ALA A 266 -10.98 -13.24 4.79
C ALA A 266 -11.07 -13.38 6.33
N ALA A 267 -9.93 -13.33 7.03
CA ALA A 267 -9.87 -13.32 8.49
C ALA A 267 -10.53 -12.05 9.07
N GLN A 268 -10.26 -10.88 8.49
CA GLN A 268 -10.88 -9.61 8.89
C GLN A 268 -12.39 -9.62 8.72
N ALA A 269 -12.89 -10.14 7.60
CA ALA A 269 -14.32 -10.28 7.35
C ALA A 269 -15.00 -11.25 8.35
N ALA A 270 -14.28 -12.29 8.79
CA ALA A 270 -14.74 -13.18 9.84
C ALA A 270 -14.86 -12.46 11.19
N CYS A 271 -13.90 -11.59 11.53
CA CYS A 271 -13.98 -10.72 12.72
C CYS A 271 -15.20 -9.80 12.67
N GLY A 272 -15.52 -9.21 11.52
CA GLY A 272 -16.68 -8.33 11.35
C GLY A 272 -18.03 -9.03 11.68
N ARG A 273 -18.11 -10.35 11.52
CA ARG A 273 -19.31 -11.14 11.89
C ARG A 273 -19.42 -11.43 13.38
N LEU A 274 -18.35 -11.18 14.14
CA LEU A 274 -18.29 -11.42 15.59
C LEU A 274 -18.53 -10.14 16.39
N ALA A 275 -19.51 -9.33 16.00
CA ALA A 275 -19.81 -8.05 16.63
C ALA A 275 -19.85 -8.16 18.17
N GLY A 276 -19.12 -7.29 18.86
CA GLY A 276 -19.00 -7.28 20.33
C GLY A 276 -17.93 -8.21 20.91
N GLN A 277 -17.21 -9.01 20.08
CA GLN A 277 -16.10 -9.84 20.52
C GLN A 277 -14.77 -9.27 20.02
N ALA A 278 -13.79 -9.12 20.92
CA ALA A 278 -12.44 -8.77 20.54
C ALA A 278 -11.89 -9.78 19.50
N CYS A 279 -11.52 -9.30 18.33
CA CYS A 279 -11.11 -10.14 17.21
C CYS A 279 -10.14 -9.38 16.28
N PHE A 280 -9.00 -10.00 15.95
CA PHE A 280 -8.08 -9.45 14.97
C PHE A 280 -7.33 -10.55 14.20
N PRO A 281 -7.02 -10.33 12.91
CA PRO A 281 -6.28 -11.28 12.10
C PRO A 281 -4.84 -11.44 12.57
N VAL A 282 -4.36 -12.69 12.61
CA VAL A 282 -2.97 -13.05 12.90
C VAL A 282 -2.47 -14.05 11.87
N GLN A 283 -1.19 -13.98 11.54
CA GLN A 283 -0.56 -14.97 10.68
C GLN A 283 -0.27 -16.23 11.50
N ALA A 284 -0.66 -17.40 11.00
CA ALA A 284 -0.32 -18.67 11.61
C ALA A 284 1.21 -18.90 11.43
N ARG A 285 1.92 -19.02 12.53
CA ARG A 285 3.32 -19.45 12.56
C ARG A 285 3.36 -20.96 12.72
#